data_2fa0a7748240a07d677af5e05b0a23a0
#
_entry.id   2fa0a7748240a07d677af5e05b0a23a0
#
_cell.length_a   1.000
_cell.length_b   1.000
_cell.length_c   1.000
_cell.angle_alpha   90.00
_cell.angle_beta   90.00
_cell.angle_gamma   90.00
#
_symmetry.space_group_name_H-M   'P 1'
#
loop_
_entity.id
_entity.type
_entity.pdbx_description
1 polymer ?
#
loop_
_entity_poly.entity_id
_entity_poly.type
_entity_poly.pdbx_seq_one_letter_code
_entity_poly.pdbx_strand_id
1 'polypeptide(L)'
;MVLVDIRNPGEVELGRIPGSVNIPLAQLRNRLDMLPTDRPIVVRCAGGWRSSVAASLLRAQGFDNVWDLAGGYNAWADAHATA
;
A
#
# COMPACT_ATOMS: atom_id res chain seq x y z
N MET A 1 -11.42 -3.07 2.71
CA MET A 1 -10.12 -3.06 2.01
C MET A 1 -8.98 -2.98 3.00
N VAL A 2 -7.80 -3.42 2.59
CA VAL A 2 -6.60 -3.30 3.40
C VAL A 2 -5.68 -2.28 2.75
N LEU A 3 -5.24 -1.29 3.52
CA LEU A 3 -4.30 -0.28 3.05
C LEU A 3 -2.90 -0.64 3.55
N VAL A 4 -2.00 -0.92 2.63
CA VAL A 4 -0.63 -1.31 2.94
C VAL A 4 0.31 -0.17 2.61
N ASP A 5 1.01 0.32 3.63
CA ASP A 5 2.02 1.36 3.49
C ASP A 5 3.37 0.67 3.31
N ILE A 6 3.94 0.78 2.11
CA ILE A 6 5.20 0.09 1.76
C ILE A 6 6.42 0.98 1.95
N ARG A 7 6.25 2.11 2.64
CA ARG A 7 7.38 2.99 2.98
C ARG A 7 8.20 2.40 4.12
N ASN A 8 9.39 2.94 4.33
CA ASN A 8 10.22 2.55 5.45
C ASN A 8 9.60 3.03 6.78
N PRO A 9 9.85 2.34 7.91
CA PRO A 9 9.26 2.73 9.20
C PRO A 9 9.53 4.17 9.60
N GLY A 10 10.71 4.71 9.29
CA GLY A 10 11.05 6.10 9.59
C GLY A 10 10.16 7.09 8.85
N GLU A 11 9.77 6.79 7.63
CA GLU A 11 8.83 7.62 6.87
C GLU A 11 7.43 7.55 7.48
N VAL A 12 7.03 6.37 7.91
CA VAL A 12 5.71 6.14 8.50
C VAL A 12 5.55 6.89 9.81
N GLU A 13 6.61 7.00 10.60
CA GLU A 13 6.60 7.75 11.86
C GLU A 13 6.33 9.24 11.64
N LEU A 14 6.68 9.79 10.49
CA LEU A 14 6.45 11.19 10.16
C LEU A 14 5.00 11.47 9.78
N GLY A 15 4.23 10.45 9.53
CA GLY A 15 2.82 10.57 9.20
C GLY A 15 2.32 9.35 8.44
N ARG A 16 1.20 8.80 8.89
CA ARG A 16 0.62 7.62 8.25
C ARG A 16 -0.89 7.76 8.15
N ILE A 17 -1.48 6.99 7.25
CA ILE A 17 -2.93 6.90 7.14
C ILE A 17 -3.43 6.00 8.27
N PRO A 18 -4.37 6.46 9.11
CA PRO A 18 -4.91 5.63 10.19
C PRO A 18 -5.46 4.31 9.67
N GLY A 19 -5.14 3.24 10.38
CA GLY A 19 -5.59 1.90 9.99
C GLY A 19 -4.73 1.21 8.95
N SER A 20 -3.72 1.88 8.40
CA SER A 20 -2.80 1.26 7.45
C SER A 20 -1.88 0.26 8.14
N VAL A 21 -1.47 -0.75 7.38
CA VAL A 21 -0.48 -1.74 7.80
C VAL A 21 0.84 -1.37 7.13
N ASN A 22 1.90 -1.25 7.91
CA ASN A 22 3.22 -0.96 7.35
C ASN A 22 3.98 -2.24 7.05
N ILE A 23 4.22 -2.48 5.77
CA ILE A 23 5.08 -3.57 5.30
C ILE A 23 6.05 -2.95 4.29
N PRO A 24 7.27 -2.61 4.69
CA PRO A 24 8.24 -2.00 3.78
C PRO A 24 8.43 -2.83 2.52
N LEU A 25 8.62 -2.16 1.39
CA LEU A 25 8.74 -2.83 0.09
C LEU A 25 9.79 -3.94 0.12
N ALA A 26 10.92 -3.71 0.78
CA ALA A 26 11.99 -4.70 0.87
C ALA A 26 11.57 -5.99 1.59
N GLN A 27 10.53 -5.93 2.42
CA GLN A 27 10.04 -7.07 3.19
C GLN A 27 8.75 -7.67 2.64
N LEU A 28 8.15 -7.01 1.65
CA LEU A 28 6.81 -7.39 1.18
C LEU A 28 6.74 -8.84 0.72
N ARG A 29 7.74 -9.29 -0.04
CA ARG A 29 7.79 -10.66 -0.56
C ARG A 29 7.78 -11.71 0.54
N ASN A 30 8.39 -11.41 1.69
CA ASN A 30 8.50 -12.33 2.80
C ASN A 30 7.31 -12.28 3.75
N ARG A 31 6.37 -11.36 3.51
CA ARG A 31 5.24 -11.13 4.40
C ARG A 31 3.89 -11.23 3.70
N LEU A 32 3.84 -11.95 2.60
CA LEU A 32 2.61 -12.12 1.82
C LEU A 32 1.50 -12.81 2.62
N ASP A 33 1.87 -13.66 3.55
CA ASP A 33 0.93 -14.36 4.43
C ASP A 33 0.18 -13.42 5.39
N MET A 34 0.67 -12.19 5.56
CA MET A 34 -0.02 -11.17 6.36
C MET A 34 -1.16 -10.51 5.61
N LEU A 35 -1.29 -10.77 4.31
CA LEU A 35 -2.25 -10.09 3.46
C LEU A 35 -3.43 -11.00 3.10
N PRO A 36 -4.67 -10.49 3.16
CA PRO A 36 -5.83 -11.27 2.77
C PRO A 36 -5.90 -11.43 1.25
N THR A 37 -6.48 -12.53 0.81
CA THR A 37 -6.73 -12.78 -0.61
C THR A 37 -8.19 -12.53 -1.00
N ASP A 38 -9.04 -12.25 -0.03
CA ASP A 38 -10.49 -12.15 -0.20
C ASP A 38 -11.03 -10.73 -0.19
N ARG A 39 -10.15 -9.73 -0.18
CA ARG A 39 -10.57 -8.33 -0.15
C ARG A 39 -9.56 -7.44 -0.89
N PRO A 40 -9.98 -6.23 -1.29
CA PRO A 40 -9.10 -5.31 -2.01
C PRO A 40 -7.89 -4.90 -1.16
N ILE A 41 -6.73 -4.83 -1.79
CA ILE A 41 -5.49 -4.35 -1.19
C ILE A 41 -5.10 -3.06 -1.91
N VAL A 42 -4.88 -2.00 -1.14
CA VAL A 42 -4.40 -0.72 -1.67
C VAL A 42 -3.00 -0.49 -1.14
N VAL A 43 -2.06 -0.26 -2.03
CA VAL A 43 -0.65 0.01 -1.64
C VAL A 43 -0.33 1.49 -1.82
N ARG A 44 0.41 2.06 -0.87
CA ARG A 44 0.79 3.47 -0.90
C ARG A 44 2.28 3.64 -0.63
N CYS A 45 2.86 4.66 -1.26
CA CYS A 45 4.21 5.14 -0.94
C CYS A 45 4.22 6.67 -1.02
N ALA A 46 5.38 7.29 -0.83
CA ALA A 46 5.48 8.75 -0.85
C ALA A 46 5.40 9.33 -2.26
N GLY A 47 6.07 8.72 -3.22
CA GLY A 47 6.23 9.28 -4.56
C GLY A 47 5.53 8.54 -5.69
N GLY A 48 4.89 7.43 -5.42
CA GLY A 48 4.12 6.68 -6.41
C GLY A 48 4.84 5.54 -7.11
N TRP A 49 6.17 5.56 -7.23
CA TRP A 49 6.89 4.51 -7.97
C TRP A 49 7.03 3.22 -7.16
N ARG A 50 7.23 3.33 -5.86
CA ARG A 50 7.36 2.15 -4.99
C ARG A 50 6.04 1.39 -4.92
N SER A 51 4.92 2.09 -4.89
CA SER A 51 3.60 1.44 -4.86
C SER A 51 3.31 0.71 -6.17
N SER A 52 3.78 1.22 -7.31
CA SER A 52 3.65 0.52 -8.60
C SER A 52 4.43 -0.79 -8.59
N VAL A 53 5.64 -0.79 -8.04
CA VAL A 53 6.45 -2.00 -7.92
C VAL A 53 5.76 -3.00 -6.98
N ALA A 54 5.26 -2.53 -5.84
CA ALA A 54 4.55 -3.38 -4.88
C ALA A 54 3.30 -3.99 -5.49
N ALA A 55 2.51 -3.21 -6.21
CA ALA A 55 1.31 -3.71 -6.87
C ALA A 55 1.63 -4.79 -7.89
N SER A 56 2.66 -4.59 -8.69
CA SER A 56 3.13 -5.57 -9.67
C SER A 56 3.57 -6.86 -9.00
N LEU A 57 4.32 -6.75 -7.91
CA LEU A 57 4.78 -7.91 -7.15
C LEU A 57 3.61 -8.71 -6.59
N LEU A 58 2.63 -8.04 -6.01
CA LEU A 58 1.46 -8.70 -5.44
C LEU A 58 0.64 -9.41 -6.52
N ARG A 59 0.44 -8.77 -7.67
CA ARG A 59 -0.29 -9.39 -8.78
C ARG A 59 0.44 -10.64 -9.28
N ALA A 60 1.77 -10.57 -9.37
CA ALA A 60 2.57 -11.72 -9.77
C ALA A 60 2.49 -12.87 -8.78
N GLN A 61 2.17 -12.59 -7.52
CA GLN A 61 2.00 -13.59 -6.46
C GLN A 61 0.56 -14.07 -6.29
N GLY A 62 -0.34 -13.69 -7.19
CA GLY A 62 -1.72 -14.18 -7.20
C GLY A 62 -2.74 -13.29 -6.52
N PHE A 63 -2.38 -12.10 -6.09
CA PHE A 63 -3.32 -11.13 -5.52
C PHE A 63 -3.99 -10.38 -6.67
N ASP A 64 -5.24 -10.68 -6.94
CA ASP A 64 -5.96 -10.15 -8.11
C ASP A 64 -6.51 -8.74 -7.90
N ASN A 65 -6.90 -8.40 -6.68
CA ASN A 65 -7.57 -7.13 -6.40
C ASN A 65 -6.61 -6.18 -5.67
N VAL A 66 -5.65 -5.65 -6.43
CA VAL A 66 -4.61 -4.76 -5.90
C VAL A 66 -4.69 -3.42 -6.61
N TRP A 67 -4.69 -2.35 -5.83
CA TRP A 67 -4.75 -0.98 -6.31
C TRP A 67 -3.49 -0.21 -5.90
N ASP A 68 -2.93 0.53 -6.84
CA ASP A 68 -1.79 1.41 -6.60
C ASP A 68 -2.33 2.81 -6.30
N LEU A 69 -2.00 3.34 -5.13
CA LEU A 69 -2.41 4.69 -4.76
C LEU A 69 -1.42 5.71 -5.34
N ALA A 70 -1.52 5.91 -6.65
CA ALA A 70 -0.69 6.87 -7.36
C ALA A 70 -0.91 8.29 -6.79
N GLY A 71 0.17 9.05 -6.61
CA GLY A 71 0.10 10.36 -5.97
C GLY A 71 0.17 10.31 -4.45
N GLY A 72 0.18 9.11 -3.86
CA GLY A 72 0.40 8.92 -2.43
C GLY A 72 -0.75 9.42 -1.57
N TYR A 73 -0.40 9.86 -0.36
CA TYR A 73 -1.37 10.25 0.66
C TYR A 73 -2.31 11.38 0.20
N ASN A 74 -1.78 12.38 -0.48
CA ASN A 74 -2.58 13.55 -0.87
C ASN A 74 -3.71 13.17 -1.83
N ALA A 75 -3.41 12.32 -2.81
CA ALA A 75 -4.43 11.85 -3.74
C ALA A 75 -5.51 11.03 -3.03
N TRP A 76 -5.08 10.17 -2.11
CA TRP A 76 -6.01 9.37 -1.31
C TRP A 76 -6.90 10.27 -0.45
N ALA A 77 -6.30 11.24 0.24
CA ALA A 77 -7.02 12.17 1.11
C ALA A 77 -8.04 12.99 0.33
N ASP A 78 -7.68 13.49 -0.86
CA ASP A 78 -8.57 14.24 -1.72
C ASP A 78 -9.75 13.39 -2.17
N ALA A 79 -9.51 12.14 -2.55
CA ALA A 79 -10.56 11.22 -2.98
C ALA A 79 -11.54 10.91 -1.85
N HIS A 80 -11.08 10.85 -0.60
CA HIS A 80 -11.91 10.51 0.55
C HIS A 80 -12.52 11.72 1.24
N ALA A 81 -11.97 12.91 1.01
CA ALA A 81 -12.52 14.14 1.60
C ALA A 81 -13.88 14.50 1.02
N THR A 82 -14.17 14.06 -0.19
CA THR A 82 -15.44 14.35 -0.89
C THR A 82 -16.49 13.25 -0.73
N ALA A 83 -16.15 12.18 -0.04
CA ALA A 83 -17.01 11.02 0.15
C ALA A 83 -18.02 11.22 1.33
#